data_78b835e4c1b8266711905b63c16646ef
#
_entry.id   78b835e4c1b8266711905b63c16646ef
#
_cell.length_a   1.000
_cell.length_b   1.000
_cell.length_c   1.000
_cell.angle_alpha   90.00
_cell.angle_beta   90.00
_cell.angle_gamma   90.00
#
_symmetry.space_group_name_H-M   'P 1'
#
loop_
_entity.id
_entity.type
_entity.pdbx_description
1 polymer ?
#
loop_
_entity_poly.entity_id
_entity_poly.type
_entity_poly.pdbx_seq_one_letter_code
_entity_poly.pdbx_strand_id
1 'polypeptide(L)'
;MKTINLGQKNSIFNHFVSELRNVKIQSDSMRFRRNLERIGEIFAYEISKGFSYDTNKITTPLGISQQNLINEKPVLATILRAGLPLHQGFLNYFDTSDNAFIS
;
A
#
# COMPACT_ATOMS: atom_id res chain seq x y z
N MET A 1 11.52 -12.64 11.95
CA MET A 1 10.47 -12.00 11.16
C MET A 1 9.54 -11.20 12.06
N LYS A 2 9.22 -10.00 11.69
CA LYS A 2 8.32 -9.14 12.47
C LYS A 2 6.92 -9.23 11.88
N THR A 3 5.94 -9.53 12.74
CA THR A 3 4.54 -9.58 12.33
C THR A 3 3.82 -8.35 12.88
N ILE A 4 3.09 -7.67 12.01
CA ILE A 4 2.29 -6.50 12.36
C ILE A 4 0.83 -6.80 12.02
N ASN A 5 -0.05 -6.67 13.01
CA ASN A 5 -1.49 -6.80 12.80
C ASN A 5 -2.13 -5.41 12.87
N LEU A 6 -2.49 -4.86 11.72
CA LEU A 6 -3.07 -3.53 11.62
C LEU A 6 -4.45 -3.42 12.30
N GLY A 7 -5.13 -4.55 12.48
CA GLY A 7 -6.43 -4.57 13.15
C GLY A 7 -6.36 -4.40 14.67
N GLN A 8 -5.17 -4.47 15.28
CA GLN A 8 -5.02 -4.35 16.73
C GLN A 8 -5.15 -2.91 17.23
N LYS A 9 -4.88 -1.94 16.39
CA LYS A 9 -5.01 -0.52 16.73
C LYS A 9 -6.14 0.10 15.91
N ASN A 10 -6.89 1.00 16.53
CA ASN A 10 -7.97 1.70 15.84
C ASN A 10 -7.41 2.65 14.78
N SER A 11 -7.97 2.56 13.57
CA SER A 11 -7.60 3.41 12.45
C SER A 11 -8.70 3.37 11.39
N ILE A 12 -8.56 4.19 10.38
CA ILE A 12 -9.46 4.17 9.22
C ILE A 12 -9.50 2.79 8.53
N PHE A 13 -8.46 1.99 8.71
CA PHE A 13 -8.40 0.63 8.21
C PHE A 13 -9.61 -0.19 8.67
N ASN A 14 -10.08 0.02 9.91
CA ASN A 14 -11.25 -0.66 10.46
C ASN A 14 -12.50 -0.43 9.60
N HIS A 15 -12.66 0.79 9.08
CA HIS A 15 -13.81 1.14 8.23
C HIS A 15 -13.79 0.35 6.92
N PHE A 16 -12.63 0.27 6.28
CA PHE A 16 -12.51 -0.43 5.00
C PHE A 16 -12.72 -1.93 5.16
N VAL A 17 -12.16 -2.53 6.22
CA VAL A 17 -12.37 -3.95 6.53
C VAL A 17 -13.84 -4.22 6.84
N SER A 18 -14.48 -3.33 7.62
CA SER A 18 -15.89 -3.47 7.96
C SER A 18 -16.76 -3.45 6.70
N GLU A 19 -16.47 -2.55 5.75
CA GLU A 19 -17.23 -2.50 4.50
C GLU A 19 -17.04 -3.74 3.65
N LEU A 20 -15.84 -4.34 3.64
CA LEU A 20 -15.61 -5.59 2.91
C LEU A 20 -16.42 -6.76 3.49
N ARG A 21 -16.67 -6.74 4.80
CA ARG A 21 -17.41 -7.81 5.49
C ARG A 21 -18.92 -7.58 5.50
N ASN A 22 -19.37 -6.36 5.27
CA ASN A 22 -20.78 -6.02 5.35
C ASN A 22 -21.52 -6.56 4.11
N VAL A 23 -22.47 -7.47 4.31
CA VAL A 23 -23.18 -8.12 3.21
C VAL A 23 -23.96 -7.15 2.33
N LYS A 24 -24.40 -5.99 2.89
CA LYS A 24 -25.12 -4.98 2.13
C LYS A 24 -24.19 -4.17 1.23
N ILE A 25 -22.99 -3.90 1.68
CA ILE A 25 -22.00 -3.09 0.95
C ILE A 25 -21.18 -3.98 0.01
N GLN A 26 -20.94 -5.21 0.40
CA GLN A 26 -20.16 -6.18 -0.37
C GLN A 26 -20.72 -6.41 -1.77
N SER A 27 -22.04 -6.26 -1.94
CA SER A 27 -22.69 -6.44 -3.24
C SER A 27 -22.39 -5.30 -4.22
N ASP A 28 -21.89 -4.16 -3.75
CA ASP A 28 -21.41 -3.07 -4.60
C ASP A 28 -19.98 -3.38 -5.05
N SER A 29 -19.84 -3.92 -6.26
CA SER A 29 -18.55 -4.40 -6.74
C SER A 29 -17.52 -3.29 -6.91
N MET A 30 -17.94 -2.07 -7.26
CA MET A 30 -17.02 -0.94 -7.37
C MET A 30 -16.47 -0.54 -6.00
N ARG A 31 -17.35 -0.46 -5.01
CA ARG A 31 -16.94 -0.12 -3.64
C ARG A 31 -16.05 -1.20 -3.04
N PHE A 32 -16.36 -2.46 -3.31
CA PHE A 32 -15.55 -3.58 -2.86
C PHE A 32 -14.12 -3.49 -3.41
N ARG A 33 -13.98 -3.26 -4.73
CA ARG A 33 -12.66 -3.11 -5.36
C ARG A 33 -11.92 -1.88 -4.84
N ARG A 34 -12.64 -0.76 -4.67
CA ARG A 34 -12.03 0.48 -4.16
C ARG A 34 -11.50 0.29 -2.73
N ASN A 35 -12.22 -0.43 -1.90
CA ASN A 35 -11.79 -0.72 -0.55
C ASN A 35 -10.56 -1.62 -0.52
N LEU A 36 -10.47 -2.61 -1.42
CA LEU A 36 -9.26 -3.42 -1.55
C LEU A 36 -8.06 -2.58 -1.96
N GLU A 37 -8.26 -1.63 -2.87
CA GLU A 37 -7.19 -0.71 -3.27
C GLU A 37 -6.73 0.15 -2.09
N ARG A 38 -7.67 0.68 -1.31
CA ARG A 38 -7.37 1.48 -0.12
C ARG A 38 -6.59 0.68 0.92
N ILE A 39 -6.99 -0.56 1.14
CA ILE A 39 -6.28 -1.47 2.06
C ILE A 39 -4.86 -1.72 1.55
N GLY A 40 -4.69 -1.90 0.24
CA GLY A 40 -3.37 -2.06 -0.36
C GLY A 40 -2.48 -0.85 -0.14
N GLU A 41 -3.03 0.37 -0.24
CA GLU A 41 -2.29 1.60 0.04
C GLU A 41 -1.84 1.66 1.50
N ILE A 42 -2.72 1.30 2.43
CA ILE A 42 -2.38 1.28 3.86
C ILE A 42 -1.29 0.26 4.14
N PHE A 43 -1.39 -0.93 3.55
CA PHE A 43 -0.34 -1.95 3.69
C PHE A 43 0.99 -1.46 3.13
N ALA A 44 0.98 -0.81 1.97
CA ALA A 44 2.19 -0.27 1.36
C ALA A 44 2.87 0.74 2.30
N TYR A 45 2.10 1.63 2.88
CA TYR A 45 2.60 2.62 3.83
C TYR A 45 3.23 1.94 5.06
N GLU A 46 2.53 0.98 5.66
CA GLU A 46 3.04 0.28 6.84
C GLU A 46 4.30 -0.54 6.53
N ILE A 47 4.32 -1.23 5.38
CA ILE A 47 5.48 -2.01 4.96
C ILE A 47 6.68 -1.10 4.72
N SER A 48 6.46 0.09 4.18
CA SER A 48 7.55 1.04 3.88
C SER A 48 8.34 1.44 5.12
N LYS A 49 7.74 1.36 6.30
CA LYS A 49 8.42 1.69 7.56
C LYS A 49 9.56 0.72 7.89
N GLY A 50 9.51 -0.50 7.33
CA GLY A 50 10.55 -1.50 7.53
C GLY A 50 11.63 -1.50 6.47
N PHE A 51 11.55 -0.63 5.48
CA PHE A 51 12.56 -0.54 4.43
C PHE A 51 13.79 0.21 4.91
N SER A 52 14.90 0.03 4.19
CA SER A 52 16.13 0.80 4.41
C SER A 52 16.00 2.17 3.77
N TYR A 53 16.59 3.17 4.43
CA TYR A 53 16.53 4.55 3.98
C TYR A 53 17.94 5.13 3.91
N ASP A 54 18.19 5.97 2.91
CA ASP A 54 19.41 6.75 2.77
C ASP A 54 19.09 8.24 2.88
N THR A 55 20.02 8.99 3.45
CA THR A 55 19.92 10.45 3.48
C THR A 55 20.38 11.01 2.14
N ASN A 56 19.52 11.79 1.52
CA ASN A 56 19.79 12.42 0.22
C ASN A 56 19.64 13.93 0.33
N LYS A 57 20.50 14.65 -0.41
CA LYS A 57 20.39 16.08 -0.54
C LYS A 57 19.47 16.43 -1.70
N ILE A 58 18.47 17.24 -1.42
CA ILE A 58 17.47 17.64 -2.40
C ILE A 58 17.52 19.17 -2.56
N THR A 59 17.60 19.64 -3.80
CA THR A 59 17.52 21.06 -4.09
C THR A 59 16.07 21.50 -4.05
N THR A 60 15.78 22.46 -3.19
CA THR A 60 14.45 23.04 -3.06
C THR A 60 14.51 24.53 -3.45
N PRO A 61 13.36 25.19 -3.68
CA PRO A 61 13.35 26.63 -3.95
C PRO A 61 13.99 27.48 -2.85
N LEU A 62 14.06 26.97 -1.61
CA LEU A 62 14.63 27.68 -0.46
C LEU A 62 16.06 27.25 -0.13
N GLY A 63 16.65 26.34 -0.91
CA GLY A 63 17.99 25.83 -0.68
C GLY A 63 18.07 24.33 -0.70
N ILE A 64 19.14 23.77 -0.12
CA ILE A 64 19.35 22.32 -0.08
C ILE A 64 18.76 21.75 1.20
N SER A 65 17.95 20.72 1.06
CA SER A 65 17.37 19.98 2.18
C SER A 65 17.91 18.56 2.22
N GLN A 66 18.06 18.00 3.42
CA GLN A 66 18.40 16.59 3.61
C GLN A 66 17.12 15.82 3.88
N GLN A 67 16.89 14.74 3.12
CA GLN A 67 15.71 13.89 3.26
C GLN A 67 16.12 12.43 3.34
N ASN A 68 15.42 11.68 4.19
CA ASN A 68 15.60 10.24 4.25
C ASN A 68 14.63 9.60 3.25
N LEU A 69 15.18 8.93 2.25
CA LEU A 69 14.40 8.31 1.18
C LEU A 69 14.67 6.81 1.14
N ILE A 70 13.66 6.07 0.69
CA ILE A 70 13.77 4.62 0.55
C ILE A 70 14.86 4.29 -0.46
N ASN A 71 15.78 3.38 -0.08
CA ASN A 71 16.84 2.91 -0.97
C ASN A 71 16.59 1.51 -1.50
N GLU A 72 15.44 0.93 -1.19
CA GLU A 72 15.04 -0.38 -1.69
C GLU A 72 14.00 -0.20 -2.79
N LYS A 73 14.01 -1.12 -3.77
CA LYS A 73 13.02 -1.12 -4.85
C LYS A 73 12.23 -2.42 -4.75
N PRO A 74 11.03 -2.40 -4.14
CA PRO A 74 10.24 -3.60 -4.03
C PRO A 74 9.73 -4.07 -5.39
N VAL A 75 9.56 -5.38 -5.52
CA VAL A 75 8.89 -5.99 -6.67
C VAL A 75 7.48 -6.39 -6.21
N LEU A 76 6.48 -6.01 -6.98
CA LEU A 76 5.09 -6.34 -6.68
C LEU A 76 4.68 -7.57 -7.49
N ALA A 77 4.26 -8.63 -6.80
CA ALA A 77 3.75 -9.83 -7.43
C ALA A 77 2.30 -10.05 -7.01
N THR A 78 1.46 -10.40 -7.96
CA THR A 78 0.04 -10.63 -7.67
C THR A 78 -0.49 -11.82 -8.46
N ILE A 79 -1.50 -12.45 -7.88
CA ILE A 79 -2.21 -13.56 -8.53
C ILE A 79 -3.41 -12.98 -9.26
N LEU A 80 -3.46 -13.24 -10.57
CA LEU A 80 -4.56 -12.78 -11.40
C LEU A 80 -5.81 -13.65 -11.16
N ARG A 81 -6.98 -13.06 -11.22
CA ARG A 81 -7.26 -11.64 -11.41
C ARG A 81 -7.73 -10.99 -10.11
N ALA A 82 -8.02 -11.82 -9.12
CA ALA A 82 -8.60 -11.37 -7.84
C ALA A 82 -7.70 -10.40 -7.08
N GLY A 83 -6.39 -10.53 -7.24
CA GLY A 83 -5.43 -9.67 -6.55
C GLY A 83 -5.24 -8.29 -7.17
N LEU A 84 -5.80 -8.00 -8.35
CA LEU A 84 -5.52 -6.74 -9.04
C LEU A 84 -5.90 -5.48 -8.27
N PRO A 85 -7.07 -5.39 -7.59
CA PRO A 85 -7.39 -4.18 -6.84
C PRO A 85 -6.42 -3.91 -5.69
N LEU A 86 -6.02 -4.96 -4.96
CA LEU A 86 -5.04 -4.83 -3.89
C LEU A 86 -3.68 -4.44 -4.45
N HIS A 87 -3.27 -5.06 -5.55
CA HIS A 87 -2.04 -4.73 -6.27
C HIS A 87 -2.01 -3.26 -6.68
N GLN A 88 -3.13 -2.74 -7.17
CA GLN A 88 -3.23 -1.33 -7.57
C GLN A 88 -2.96 -0.41 -6.37
N GLY A 89 -3.45 -0.76 -5.18
CA GLY A 89 -3.18 0.01 -3.98
C GLY A 89 -1.70 0.09 -3.66
N PHE A 90 -0.98 -1.04 -3.74
CA PHE A 90 0.47 -1.04 -3.55
C PHE A 90 1.17 -0.22 -4.63
N LEU A 91 0.72 -0.35 -5.89
CA LEU A 91 1.33 0.35 -7.02
C LEU A 91 1.14 1.86 -6.92
N ASN A 92 0.06 2.32 -6.31
CA ASN A 92 -0.17 3.75 -6.11
C ASN A 92 0.92 4.40 -5.26
N TYR A 93 1.56 3.64 -4.37
CA TYR A 93 2.64 4.13 -3.51
C TYR A 93 4.02 3.72 -4.04
N PHE A 94 4.15 2.50 -4.55
CA PHE A 94 5.40 2.01 -5.13
C PHE A 94 5.32 2.04 -6.65
N ASP A 95 5.11 3.23 -7.22
CA ASP A 95 4.77 3.43 -8.63
C ASP A 95 5.92 3.15 -9.59
N THR A 96 7.15 3.05 -9.09
CA THR A 96 8.31 2.69 -9.89
C THR A 96 8.70 1.22 -9.77
N SER A 97 7.92 0.43 -9.02
CA SER A 97 8.22 -0.98 -8.81
C SER A 97 8.01 -1.81 -10.08
N ASP A 98 8.84 -2.83 -10.23
CA ASP A 98 8.59 -3.86 -11.23
C ASP A 98 7.41 -4.74 -10.76
N ASN A 99 6.67 -5.25 -11.72
CA ASN A 99 5.46 -6.02 -11.43
C ASN A 99 5.60 -7.43 -12.00
N ALA A 100 5.10 -8.43 -11.26
CA ALA A 100 5.01 -9.81 -11.70
C ALA A 100 3.57 -10.28 -11.52
N PHE A 101 3.04 -10.95 -12.55
CA PHE A 101 1.66 -11.44 -12.54
C PHE A 101 1.67 -12.96 -12.67
N ILE A 102 0.90 -13.63 -11.82
CA ILE A 102 0.78 -15.08 -11.79
C ILE A 102 -0.67 -15.43 -12.13
N SER A 103 -0.85 -16.19 -13.20
CA SER A 103 -2.19 -16.63 -13.62
C SER A 103 -2.49 -18.06 -13.16
#